data_8e4d61e6272ddf023a24d54f97a7a8ac
#
_entry.id   8e4d61e6272ddf023a24d54f97a7a8ac
#
_cell.length_a   1.000
_cell.length_b   1.000
_cell.length_c   1.000
_cell.angle_alpha   90.00
_cell.angle_beta   90.00
_cell.angle_gamma   90.00
#
_symmetry.space_group_name_H-M   'P 1'
#
loop_
_entity.id
_entity.type
_entity.pdbx_description
1 polymer ?
#
loop_
_entity_poly.entity_id
_entity_poly.type
_entity_poly.pdbx_seq_one_letter_code
_entity_poly.pdbx_strand_id
1 'polypeptide(L)'
;MSDIKLRPASPADGALILALLRELADYEKLLDNFHLTEAVIARDMLGPDAVCNCDILLVGDQPAGITTWFWIYKSFRAARGIFLEDLYVRPDFRGKKLGKLLLANLAKRAHEVGGYVEWQVLDWNTPSIDFYKGIGAELKPEWITCRLDHAQLAEMAS
;
A
#
# COMPACT_ATOMS: atom_id res chain seq x y z
N MET A 1 -21.27 4.62 -17.94
CA MET A 1 -20.37 4.11 -16.87
C MET A 1 -19.24 5.09 -16.67
N SER A 2 -18.93 5.41 -15.44
CA SER A 2 -17.77 6.27 -15.17
C SER A 2 -16.49 5.54 -15.59
N ASP A 3 -15.62 6.23 -16.31
CA ASP A 3 -14.33 5.71 -16.75
C ASP A 3 -13.45 5.44 -15.52
N ILE A 4 -12.90 4.23 -15.40
CA ILE A 4 -12.00 3.84 -14.32
C ILE A 4 -10.57 3.90 -14.85
N LYS A 5 -9.75 4.73 -14.23
CA LYS A 5 -8.34 4.90 -14.58
C LYS A 5 -7.46 4.54 -13.40
N LEU A 6 -6.46 3.74 -13.65
CA LEU A 6 -5.40 3.42 -12.68
C LEU A 6 -4.06 3.84 -13.30
N ARG A 7 -3.34 4.70 -12.61
CA ARG A 7 -2.07 5.24 -13.11
C ARG A 7 -1.03 5.37 -11.99
N PRO A 8 0.24 5.31 -12.32
CA PRO A 8 1.29 5.74 -11.41
C PRO A 8 1.08 7.20 -10.97
N ALA A 9 1.47 7.50 -9.74
CA ALA A 9 1.50 8.87 -9.26
C ALA A 9 2.53 9.71 -10.02
N SER A 10 2.24 11.00 -10.13
CA SER A 10 3.12 12.00 -10.73
C SER A 10 3.60 13.00 -9.67
N PRO A 11 4.63 13.81 -9.94
CA PRO A 11 5.08 14.86 -9.02
C PRO A 11 3.99 15.83 -8.55
N ALA A 12 2.91 15.99 -9.33
CA ALA A 12 1.78 16.84 -8.99
C ALA A 12 0.81 16.24 -7.96
N ASP A 13 0.96 14.95 -7.62
CA ASP A 13 0.01 14.22 -6.76
C ASP A 13 0.32 14.29 -5.26
N GLY A 14 1.34 15.03 -4.84
CA GLY A 14 1.79 15.04 -3.43
C GLY A 14 0.68 15.32 -2.42
N ALA A 15 -0.09 16.38 -2.63
CA ALA A 15 -1.22 16.72 -1.76
C ALA A 15 -2.33 15.67 -1.77
N LEU A 16 -2.60 15.07 -2.94
CA LEU A 16 -3.60 14.02 -3.08
C LEU A 16 -3.18 12.75 -2.34
N ILE A 17 -1.93 12.32 -2.49
CA ILE A 17 -1.37 11.16 -1.76
C ILE A 17 -1.50 11.38 -0.26
N LEU A 18 -1.08 12.56 0.22
CA LEU A 18 -1.18 12.91 1.63
C LEU A 18 -2.62 12.80 2.15
N ALA A 19 -3.59 13.33 1.38
CA ALA A 19 -5.00 13.28 1.75
C ALA A 19 -5.52 11.84 1.84
N LEU A 20 -5.28 11.02 0.82
CA LEU A 20 -5.75 9.62 0.77
C LEU A 20 -5.14 8.75 1.86
N LEU A 21 -3.85 8.91 2.15
CA LEU A 21 -3.18 8.16 3.21
C LEU A 21 -3.61 8.62 4.61
N ARG A 22 -3.92 9.92 4.79
CA ARG A 22 -4.49 10.42 6.03
C ARG A 22 -5.90 9.85 6.27
N GLU A 23 -6.73 9.76 5.22
CA GLU A 23 -8.04 9.12 5.30
C GLU A 23 -7.93 7.64 5.70
N LEU A 24 -6.93 6.90 5.18
CA LEU A 24 -6.64 5.53 5.59
C LEU A 24 -6.20 5.44 7.04
N ALA A 25 -5.30 6.33 7.49
CA ALA A 25 -4.84 6.37 8.88
C ALA A 25 -6.00 6.63 9.86
N ASP A 26 -6.95 7.48 9.48
CA ASP A 26 -8.18 7.72 10.26
C ASP A 26 -9.05 6.45 10.33
N TYR A 27 -9.26 5.79 9.20
CA TYR A 27 -9.99 4.52 9.17
C TYR A 27 -9.35 3.45 10.06
N GLU A 28 -8.03 3.34 10.06
CA GLU A 28 -7.26 2.40 10.87
C GLU A 28 -7.08 2.85 12.34
N LYS A 29 -7.58 4.04 12.71
CA LYS A 29 -7.44 4.64 14.06
C LYS A 29 -5.98 4.88 14.46
N LEU A 30 -5.15 5.26 13.48
CA LEU A 30 -3.71 5.47 13.62
C LEU A 30 -3.25 6.90 13.30
N LEU A 31 -4.16 7.90 13.35
CA LEU A 31 -3.82 9.29 13.08
C LEU A 31 -2.71 9.85 13.98
N ASP A 32 -2.65 9.41 15.24
CA ASP A 32 -1.60 9.84 16.19
C ASP A 32 -0.20 9.38 15.76
N ASN A 33 -0.12 8.35 14.91
CA ASN A 33 1.11 7.81 14.35
C ASN A 33 1.36 8.25 12.90
N PHE A 34 0.56 9.19 12.39
CA PHE A 34 0.66 9.66 11.01
C PHE A 34 1.62 10.86 10.92
N HIS A 35 2.84 10.60 10.42
CA HIS A 35 3.92 11.60 10.32
C HIS A 35 4.26 12.00 8.88
N LEU A 36 3.52 11.48 7.90
CA LEU A 36 3.76 11.76 6.49
C LEU A 36 3.48 13.23 6.17
N THR A 37 4.35 13.84 5.36
CA THR A 37 4.21 15.21 4.86
C THR A 37 4.40 15.25 3.34
N GLU A 38 3.97 16.31 2.68
CA GLU A 38 4.19 16.47 1.23
C GLU A 38 5.69 16.47 0.88
N ALA A 39 6.54 17.03 1.73
CA ALA A 39 7.99 17.02 1.53
C ALA A 39 8.58 15.60 1.55
N VAL A 40 8.11 14.76 2.49
CA VAL A 40 8.51 13.35 2.57
C VAL A 40 7.98 12.57 1.35
N ILE A 41 6.74 12.80 0.94
CA ILE A 41 6.16 12.19 -0.26
C ILE A 41 7.00 12.56 -1.50
N ALA A 42 7.33 13.82 -1.66
CA ALA A 42 8.14 14.29 -2.80
C ALA A 42 9.51 13.60 -2.86
N ARG A 43 10.15 13.40 -1.71
CA ARG A 43 11.46 12.75 -1.60
C ARG A 43 11.39 11.23 -1.81
N ASP A 44 10.49 10.55 -1.10
CA ASP A 44 10.53 9.10 -0.94
C ASP A 44 9.57 8.36 -1.89
N MET A 45 8.60 9.05 -2.47
CA MET A 45 7.56 8.45 -3.32
C MET A 45 7.51 9.01 -4.75
N LEU A 46 7.90 10.24 -4.96
CA LEU A 46 7.79 10.94 -6.25
C LEU A 46 9.12 11.38 -6.83
N GLY A 47 10.18 11.37 -6.02
CA GLY A 47 11.52 11.80 -6.44
C GLY A 47 12.28 10.75 -7.26
N PRO A 48 13.44 11.10 -7.79
CA PRO A 48 14.27 10.19 -8.58
C PRO A 48 14.81 9.00 -7.77
N ASP A 49 14.99 9.18 -6.47
CA ASP A 49 15.46 8.15 -5.54
C ASP A 49 14.29 7.56 -4.71
N ALA A 50 13.07 7.60 -5.23
CA ALA A 50 11.90 7.09 -4.55
C ALA A 50 12.06 5.61 -4.16
N VAL A 51 11.77 5.32 -2.90
CA VAL A 51 11.84 3.96 -2.33
C VAL A 51 10.47 3.30 -2.24
N CYS A 52 9.40 4.08 -2.40
CA CYS A 52 8.02 3.62 -2.37
C CYS A 52 7.29 4.08 -3.63
N ASN A 53 6.62 3.15 -4.28
CA ASN A 53 5.81 3.44 -5.46
C ASN A 53 4.36 3.74 -5.05
N CYS A 54 3.66 4.52 -5.86
CA CYS A 54 2.28 4.89 -5.61
C CYS A 54 1.46 4.83 -6.91
N ASP A 55 0.31 4.17 -6.84
CA ASP A 55 -0.67 4.16 -7.94
C ASP A 55 -1.97 4.81 -7.47
N ILE A 56 -2.51 5.71 -8.29
CA ILE A 56 -3.76 6.45 -8.03
C ILE A 56 -4.89 5.85 -8.87
N LEU A 57 -6.01 5.58 -8.20
CA LEU A 57 -7.24 5.14 -8.83
C LEU A 57 -8.22 6.31 -8.97
N LEU A 58 -8.70 6.51 -10.18
CA LEU A 58 -9.71 7.52 -10.52
C LEU A 58 -10.97 6.85 -11.04
N VAL A 59 -12.12 7.42 -10.72
CA VAL A 59 -13.43 7.10 -11.30
C VAL A 59 -13.95 8.38 -11.96
N GLY A 60 -13.92 8.42 -13.28
CA GLY A 60 -13.94 9.69 -14.00
C GLY A 60 -12.71 10.52 -13.64
N ASP A 61 -12.93 11.76 -13.21
CA ASP A 61 -11.87 12.64 -12.76
C ASP A 61 -11.74 12.68 -11.22
N GLN A 62 -12.49 11.84 -10.51
CA GLN A 62 -12.51 11.82 -9.05
C GLN A 62 -11.53 10.80 -8.48
N PRO A 63 -10.61 11.21 -7.59
CA PRO A 63 -9.75 10.28 -6.87
C PRO A 63 -10.57 9.34 -5.99
N ALA A 64 -10.47 8.05 -6.26
CA ALA A 64 -11.26 7.00 -5.62
C ALA A 64 -10.45 6.09 -4.71
N GLY A 65 -9.13 6.00 -4.91
CA GLY A 65 -8.28 5.13 -4.11
C GLY A 65 -6.80 5.24 -4.42
N ILE A 66 -6.01 4.51 -3.67
CA ILE A 66 -4.55 4.52 -3.74
C ILE A 66 -3.99 3.16 -3.35
N THR A 67 -2.84 2.80 -3.93
CA THR A 67 -1.92 1.82 -3.38
C THR A 67 -0.53 2.41 -3.25
N THR A 68 0.16 2.07 -2.15
CA THR A 68 1.60 2.30 -2.02
C THR A 68 2.29 0.96 -1.87
N TRP A 69 3.44 0.80 -2.51
CA TRP A 69 4.10 -0.48 -2.58
C TRP A 69 5.59 -0.35 -2.92
N PHE A 70 6.37 -1.39 -2.59
CA PHE A 70 7.80 -1.45 -2.90
C PHE A 70 8.25 -2.88 -3.17
N TRP A 71 9.39 -3.04 -3.83
CA TRP A 71 9.98 -4.33 -4.09
C TRP A 71 10.65 -4.90 -2.84
N ILE A 72 10.41 -6.20 -2.60
CA ILE A 72 11.09 -7.00 -1.59
C ILE A 72 11.70 -8.24 -2.23
N TYR A 73 12.55 -8.95 -1.49
CA TYR A 73 13.20 -10.16 -1.97
C TYR A 73 13.17 -11.25 -0.90
N LYS A 74 12.83 -12.46 -1.28
CA LYS A 74 12.94 -13.66 -0.43
C LYS A 74 13.98 -14.61 -1.01
N SER A 75 15.11 -14.72 -0.32
CA SER A 75 16.27 -15.51 -0.78
C SER A 75 15.94 -17.00 -0.96
N PHE A 76 15.18 -17.60 -0.04
CA PHE A 76 14.82 -19.03 -0.14
C PHE A 76 13.86 -19.31 -1.30
N ARG A 77 13.06 -18.32 -1.69
CA ARG A 77 12.21 -18.43 -2.89
C ARG A 77 12.96 -18.04 -4.17
N ALA A 78 14.15 -17.48 -4.04
CA ALA A 78 14.89 -16.86 -5.16
C ALA A 78 14.00 -15.93 -5.99
N ALA A 79 13.12 -15.18 -5.33
CA ALA A 79 12.06 -14.42 -6.00
C ALA A 79 11.94 -13.00 -5.45
N ARG A 80 11.75 -12.06 -6.39
CA ARG A 80 11.32 -10.70 -6.10
C ARG A 80 9.82 -10.71 -5.79
N GLY A 81 9.42 -9.96 -4.77
CA GLY A 81 8.01 -9.74 -4.43
C GLY A 81 7.65 -8.28 -4.40
N ILE A 82 6.36 -7.99 -4.36
CA ILE A 82 5.83 -6.68 -4.05
C ILE A 82 5.32 -6.73 -2.60
N PHE A 83 5.80 -5.79 -1.76
CA PHE A 83 5.14 -5.51 -0.50
C PHE A 83 4.15 -4.36 -0.71
N LEU A 84 2.88 -4.64 -0.49
CA LEU A 84 1.81 -3.66 -0.50
C LEU A 84 1.75 -3.03 0.89
N GLU A 85 2.16 -1.77 1.01
CA GLU A 85 2.12 -1.03 2.27
C GLU A 85 0.71 -0.54 2.56
N ASP A 86 0.09 0.18 1.60
CA ASP A 86 -1.23 0.76 1.77
C ASP A 86 -2.15 0.40 0.60
N LEU A 87 -3.39 0.04 0.90
CA LEU A 87 -4.48 -0.08 -0.04
C LEU A 87 -5.71 0.62 0.55
N TYR A 88 -6.19 1.65 -0.13
CA TYR A 88 -7.35 2.39 0.31
C TYR A 88 -8.29 2.70 -0.84
N VAL A 89 -9.58 2.52 -0.60
CA VAL A 89 -10.68 2.95 -1.49
C VAL A 89 -11.62 3.81 -0.66
N ARG A 90 -11.87 5.03 -1.11
CA ARG A 90 -12.80 5.95 -0.47
C ARG A 90 -14.19 5.33 -0.31
N PRO A 91 -14.91 5.59 0.81
CA PRO A 91 -16.20 4.97 1.11
C PRO A 91 -17.21 5.03 -0.03
N ASP A 92 -17.35 6.19 -0.70
CA ASP A 92 -18.33 6.40 -1.77
C ASP A 92 -18.09 5.53 -3.03
N PHE A 93 -16.90 4.98 -3.14
CA PHE A 93 -16.48 4.12 -4.26
C PHE A 93 -16.41 2.64 -3.90
N ARG A 94 -16.66 2.26 -2.65
CA ARG A 94 -16.63 0.86 -2.19
C ARG A 94 -17.77 0.04 -2.81
N GLY A 95 -17.66 -1.29 -2.72
CA GLY A 95 -18.66 -2.20 -3.30
C GLY A 95 -18.60 -2.37 -4.82
N LYS A 96 -17.71 -1.65 -5.52
CA LYS A 96 -17.53 -1.66 -6.97
C LYS A 96 -16.32 -2.48 -7.44
N LYS A 97 -15.82 -3.38 -6.61
CA LYS A 97 -14.63 -4.23 -6.86
C LYS A 97 -13.31 -3.46 -7.11
N LEU A 98 -13.25 -2.18 -6.74
CA LEU A 98 -12.07 -1.33 -6.99
C LEU A 98 -10.84 -1.77 -6.17
N GLY A 99 -11.02 -2.26 -4.95
CA GLY A 99 -9.93 -2.85 -4.17
C GLY A 99 -9.32 -4.07 -4.87
N LYS A 100 -10.16 -4.91 -5.48
CA LYS A 100 -9.67 -6.03 -6.29
C LYS A 100 -8.90 -5.57 -7.52
N LEU A 101 -9.34 -4.48 -8.16
CA LEU A 101 -8.64 -3.89 -9.30
C LEU A 101 -7.24 -3.37 -8.91
N LEU A 102 -7.14 -2.69 -7.78
CA LEU A 102 -5.87 -2.24 -7.22
C LEU A 102 -4.90 -3.40 -6.97
N LEU A 103 -5.38 -4.47 -6.31
CA LEU A 103 -4.59 -5.67 -6.09
C LEU A 103 -4.20 -6.38 -7.39
N ALA A 104 -5.11 -6.46 -8.36
CA ALA A 104 -4.84 -7.08 -9.66
C ALA A 104 -3.73 -6.37 -10.43
N ASN A 105 -3.63 -5.04 -10.31
CA ASN A 105 -2.56 -4.25 -10.89
C ASN A 105 -1.18 -4.63 -10.31
N LEU A 106 -1.09 -4.84 -9.00
CA LEU A 106 0.14 -5.30 -8.34
C LEU A 106 0.44 -6.76 -8.66
N ALA A 107 -0.59 -7.61 -8.68
CA ALA A 107 -0.46 -9.02 -9.04
C ALA A 107 0.09 -9.20 -10.46
N LYS A 108 -0.35 -8.38 -11.41
CA LYS A 108 0.19 -8.38 -12.79
C LYS A 108 1.68 -8.08 -12.78
N ARG A 109 2.12 -7.01 -12.11
CA ARG A 109 3.56 -6.66 -12.01
C ARG A 109 4.39 -7.74 -11.35
N ALA A 110 3.88 -8.33 -10.26
CA ALA A 110 4.57 -9.43 -9.58
C ALA A 110 4.66 -10.69 -10.45
N HIS A 111 3.58 -11.00 -11.18
CA HIS A 111 3.54 -12.15 -12.09
C HIS A 111 4.57 -12.03 -13.23
N GLU A 112 4.74 -10.84 -13.79
CA GLU A 112 5.70 -10.57 -14.87
C GLU A 112 7.16 -10.89 -14.47
N VAL A 113 7.48 -10.84 -13.19
CA VAL A 113 8.82 -11.16 -12.65
C VAL A 113 8.87 -12.54 -11.96
N GLY A 114 7.83 -13.37 -12.08
CA GLY A 114 7.74 -14.65 -11.41
C GLY A 114 7.67 -14.55 -9.88
N GLY A 115 7.11 -13.45 -9.38
CA GLY A 115 7.13 -13.07 -7.98
C GLY A 115 5.82 -13.33 -7.22
N TYR A 116 5.59 -12.56 -6.18
CA TYR A 116 4.44 -12.66 -5.28
C TYR A 116 4.08 -11.27 -4.75
N VAL A 117 2.89 -11.15 -4.16
CA VAL A 117 2.45 -9.94 -3.43
C VAL A 117 2.21 -10.30 -1.97
N GLU A 118 2.72 -9.49 -1.06
CA GLU A 118 2.59 -9.67 0.39
C GLU A 118 2.18 -8.36 1.04
N TRP A 119 1.35 -8.45 2.07
CA TRP A 119 0.89 -7.28 2.85
C TRP A 119 0.53 -7.69 4.27
N GLN A 120 0.26 -6.70 5.11
CA GLN A 120 -0.24 -6.88 6.46
C GLN A 120 -1.66 -6.32 6.58
N VAL A 121 -2.42 -6.83 7.51
CA VAL A 121 -3.75 -6.34 7.86
C VAL A 121 -3.86 -6.34 9.39
N LEU A 122 -4.51 -5.31 9.93
CA LEU A 122 -4.78 -5.25 11.37
C LEU A 122 -5.69 -6.41 11.77
N ASP A 123 -5.39 -7.05 12.87
CA ASP A 123 -6.05 -8.29 13.33
C ASP A 123 -7.55 -8.11 13.62
N TRP A 124 -7.96 -6.89 13.99
CA TRP A 124 -9.35 -6.52 14.21
C TRP A 124 -10.14 -6.20 12.93
N ASN A 125 -9.46 -6.01 11.79
CA ASN A 125 -10.08 -5.56 10.53
C ASN A 125 -10.72 -6.74 9.77
N THR A 126 -11.77 -7.31 10.37
CA THR A 126 -12.49 -8.47 9.83
C THR A 126 -12.99 -8.26 8.39
N PRO A 127 -13.59 -7.10 8.00
CA PRO A 127 -14.03 -6.89 6.63
C PRO A 127 -12.91 -7.02 5.60
N SER A 128 -11.73 -6.48 5.89
CA SER A 128 -10.56 -6.59 5.02
C SER A 128 -10.01 -8.02 5.00
N ILE A 129 -9.92 -8.69 6.14
CA ILE A 129 -9.48 -10.09 6.23
C ILE A 129 -10.40 -11.00 5.40
N ASP A 130 -11.69 -10.84 5.51
CA ASP A 130 -12.67 -11.62 4.73
C ASP A 130 -12.54 -11.36 3.22
N PHE A 131 -12.34 -10.10 2.84
CA PHE A 131 -12.05 -9.73 1.45
C PHE A 131 -10.79 -10.42 0.93
N TYR A 132 -9.69 -10.40 1.68
CA TYR A 132 -8.43 -11.03 1.27
C TYR A 132 -8.54 -12.55 1.17
N LYS A 133 -9.21 -13.20 2.12
CA LYS A 133 -9.52 -14.64 2.03
C LYS A 133 -10.37 -14.95 0.79
N GLY A 134 -11.35 -14.10 0.51
CA GLY A 134 -12.25 -14.26 -0.64
C GLY A 134 -11.56 -14.19 -2.01
N ILE A 135 -10.41 -13.52 -2.10
CA ILE A 135 -9.60 -13.48 -3.33
C ILE A 135 -8.48 -14.52 -3.35
N GLY A 136 -8.42 -15.40 -2.35
CA GLY A 136 -7.45 -16.49 -2.28
C GLY A 136 -6.14 -16.17 -1.55
N ALA A 137 -6.07 -15.07 -0.81
CA ALA A 137 -4.90 -14.76 -0.01
C ALA A 137 -4.76 -15.73 1.17
N GLU A 138 -3.53 -16.16 1.43
CA GLU A 138 -3.18 -17.02 2.55
C GLU A 138 -2.67 -16.18 3.72
N LEU A 139 -3.25 -16.32 4.90
CA LEU A 139 -2.77 -15.71 6.12
C LEU A 139 -1.55 -16.48 6.65
N LYS A 140 -0.54 -15.75 7.14
CA LYS A 140 0.73 -16.30 7.66
C LYS A 140 0.92 -15.97 9.14
N PRO A 141 0.08 -16.49 10.06
CA PRO A 141 0.13 -16.13 11.47
C PRO A 141 1.38 -16.67 12.19
N GLU A 142 2.08 -17.64 11.60
CA GLU A 142 3.33 -18.20 12.12
C GLU A 142 4.53 -17.25 12.03
N TRP A 143 4.41 -16.17 11.27
CA TRP A 143 5.43 -15.11 11.17
C TRP A 143 5.04 -13.92 12.03
N ILE A 144 5.92 -13.56 12.95
CA ILE A 144 5.73 -12.42 13.86
C ILE A 144 6.67 -11.30 13.41
N THR A 145 6.12 -10.10 13.19
CA THR A 145 6.93 -8.92 12.87
C THR A 145 7.75 -8.49 14.08
N CYS A 146 9.06 -8.37 13.89
CA CYS A 146 9.98 -7.82 14.88
C CYS A 146 10.50 -6.47 14.38
N ARG A 147 10.56 -5.48 15.26
CA ARG A 147 11.00 -4.13 14.93
C ARG A 147 11.96 -3.61 15.99
N LEU A 148 12.97 -2.91 15.53
CA LEU A 148 13.79 -2.04 16.36
C LEU A 148 13.49 -0.61 15.98
N ASP A 149 13.03 0.18 16.91
CA ASP A 149 12.77 1.60 16.71
C ASP A 149 14.02 2.44 17.07
N HIS A 150 13.90 3.76 16.90
CA HIS A 150 15.04 4.69 16.93
C HIS A 150 15.96 4.54 18.14
N ALA A 151 15.42 4.38 19.34
CA ALA A 151 16.22 4.25 20.58
C ALA A 151 17.07 2.97 20.58
N GLN A 152 16.48 1.85 20.20
CA GLN A 152 17.16 0.55 20.13
C GLN A 152 18.20 0.53 19.00
N LEU A 153 17.91 1.19 17.87
CA LEU A 153 18.88 1.32 16.78
C LEU A 153 20.09 2.12 17.19
N ALA A 154 19.89 3.23 17.90
CA ALA A 154 21.01 4.06 18.40
C ALA A 154 21.90 3.30 19.39
N GLU A 155 21.30 2.50 20.29
CA GLU A 155 22.02 1.66 21.24
C GLU A 155 22.85 0.58 20.53
N MET A 156 22.28 -0.10 19.54
CA MET A 156 22.98 -1.16 18.80
C MET A 156 24.06 -0.64 17.85
N ALA A 157 23.93 0.59 17.38
CA ALA A 157 24.88 1.21 16.44
C ALA A 157 26.09 1.89 17.14
N SER A 158 26.10 1.95 18.46
CA SER A 158 27.16 2.60 19.25
C SER A 158 28.41 1.74 19.50
#